data_8cd7d96f061b95a513f4d914cc987e13
#
_entry.id   8cd7d96f061b95a513f4d914cc987e13
#
_cell.length_a   1.000
_cell.length_b   1.000
_cell.length_c   1.000
_cell.angle_alpha   90.00
_cell.angle_beta   90.00
_cell.angle_gamma   90.00
#
_symmetry.space_group_name_H-M   'P 1'
#
loop_
_entity.id
_entity.type
_entity.pdbx_description
1 polymer ?
#
loop_
_entity_poly.entity_id
_entity_poly.type
_entity_poly.pdbx_seq_one_letter_code
_entity_poly.pdbx_strand_id
1 'polypeptide(L)'
;MLDNILKRLGIFCLVLTVSTSLVFFMLHSLPGENAEVMAKYIFLGNVELNPSNEEVQLVKEKFDLDRSLLSQYYSWATNAFHGDLGRSYKTNAPVLEEILIRLPATITLALIAVLMSLLIGMPLGILAAVKQNSTTDYLCSATAVLGISMPNFWLALLLIMVFSLALKLTPTIGYGGPSHLILPVVTLGTATTAVVMRLTRSSTLEVMRQDYIRTARGKGLDHRDIMITHSMKNALIPIITMVGLEFGHLLGGAVIIETIFAWPGIGRLLIDSISARDIPVIQGTVLF
;
A
#
# COMPACT_ATOMS: atom_id res chain seq x y z
N MET A 1 -19.21 23.89 0.73
CA MET A 1 -18.96 22.43 0.61
C MET A 1 -18.62 22.03 -0.82
N LEU A 2 -19.41 22.44 -1.82
CA LEU A 2 -19.20 22.08 -3.22
C LEU A 2 -17.82 22.55 -3.74
N ASP A 3 -17.42 23.79 -3.46
CA ASP A 3 -16.13 24.36 -3.86
C ASP A 3 -14.92 23.54 -3.32
N ASN A 4 -15.04 23.04 -2.08
CA ASN A 4 -13.98 22.22 -1.52
C ASN A 4 -13.90 20.83 -2.16
N ILE A 5 -15.04 20.27 -2.60
CA ILE A 5 -15.07 18.99 -3.33
C ILE A 5 -14.49 19.19 -4.73
N LEU A 6 -14.91 20.23 -5.44
CA LEU A 6 -14.40 20.55 -6.78
C LEU A 6 -12.89 20.82 -6.76
N LYS A 7 -12.41 21.58 -5.76
CA LYS A 7 -10.97 21.83 -5.58
C LYS A 7 -10.19 20.54 -5.33
N ARG A 8 -10.72 19.63 -4.49
CA ARG A 8 -10.08 18.33 -4.22
C ARG A 8 -10.07 17.42 -5.45
N LEU A 9 -11.16 17.38 -6.19
CA LEU A 9 -11.23 16.65 -7.47
C LEU A 9 -10.24 17.21 -8.48
N GLY A 10 -10.14 18.55 -8.61
CA GLY A 10 -9.17 19.19 -9.48
C GLY A 10 -7.70 18.84 -9.10
N ILE A 11 -7.38 18.87 -7.81
CA ILE A 11 -6.06 18.46 -7.32
C ILE A 11 -5.81 16.97 -7.60
N PHE A 12 -6.79 16.10 -7.38
CA PHE A 12 -6.68 14.67 -7.66
C PHE A 12 -6.42 14.39 -9.14
N CYS A 13 -7.19 15.01 -10.05
CA CYS A 13 -6.97 14.90 -11.50
C CYS A 13 -5.58 15.43 -11.91
N LEU A 14 -5.14 16.55 -11.32
CA LEU A 14 -3.81 17.10 -11.58
C LEU A 14 -2.71 16.11 -11.16
N VAL A 15 -2.80 15.56 -9.94
CA VAL A 15 -1.81 14.60 -9.42
C VAL A 15 -1.78 13.35 -10.29
N LEU A 16 -2.93 12.79 -10.66
CA LEU A 16 -2.99 11.63 -11.57
C LEU A 16 -2.35 11.93 -12.93
N THR A 17 -2.68 13.07 -13.54
CA THR A 17 -2.11 13.47 -14.82
C THR A 17 -0.61 13.65 -14.74
N VAL A 18 -0.11 14.32 -13.70
CA VAL A 18 1.34 14.52 -13.51
C VAL A 18 2.05 13.20 -13.27
N SER A 19 1.53 12.34 -12.38
CA SER A 19 2.14 11.06 -12.05
C SER A 19 2.21 10.14 -13.27
N THR A 20 1.10 9.99 -13.99
CA THR A 20 1.05 9.13 -15.18
C THR A 20 1.90 9.66 -16.32
N SER A 21 1.94 10.99 -16.54
CA SER A 21 2.85 11.62 -17.51
C SER A 21 4.30 11.35 -17.16
N LEU A 22 4.67 11.55 -15.90
CA LEU A 22 6.05 11.34 -15.43
C LEU A 22 6.48 9.89 -15.65
N VAL A 23 5.64 8.93 -15.27
CA VAL A 23 5.92 7.50 -15.47
C VAL A 23 6.00 7.15 -16.94
N PHE A 24 5.08 7.66 -17.77
CA PHE A 24 5.10 7.43 -19.22
C PHE A 24 6.42 7.90 -19.83
N PHE A 25 6.79 9.16 -19.64
CA PHE A 25 8.01 9.71 -20.22
C PHE A 25 9.28 9.08 -19.65
N MET A 26 9.29 8.75 -18.35
CA MET A 26 10.40 8.04 -17.71
C MET A 26 10.63 6.66 -18.34
N LEU A 27 9.56 5.88 -18.55
CA LEU A 27 9.67 4.56 -19.16
C LEU A 27 10.13 4.60 -20.62
N HIS A 28 9.68 5.61 -21.37
CA HIS A 28 10.09 5.79 -22.76
C HIS A 28 11.49 6.41 -22.92
N SER A 29 12.06 6.95 -21.84
CA SER A 29 13.44 7.46 -21.81
C SER A 29 14.47 6.38 -21.43
N LEU A 30 14.03 5.18 -21.05
CA LEU A 30 14.94 4.08 -20.73
C LEU A 30 15.70 3.62 -21.98
N PRO A 31 17.01 3.32 -21.87
CA PRO A 31 17.80 2.81 -22.99
C PRO A 31 17.27 1.44 -23.45
N GLY A 32 17.14 1.27 -24.75
CA GLY A 32 16.56 0.10 -25.41
C GLY A 32 15.19 0.42 -26.03
N GLU A 33 14.95 -0.08 -27.24
CA GLU A 33 13.67 0.15 -27.90
C GLU A 33 12.57 -0.70 -27.25
N ASN A 34 11.46 -0.06 -26.89
CA ASN A 34 10.29 -0.78 -26.36
C ASN A 34 9.79 -1.85 -27.33
N ALA A 35 9.89 -1.58 -28.64
CA ALA A 35 9.57 -2.53 -29.69
C ALA A 35 10.44 -3.80 -29.65
N GLU A 36 11.73 -3.66 -29.32
CA GLU A 36 12.64 -4.80 -29.17
C GLU A 36 12.22 -5.70 -28.00
N VAL A 37 11.88 -5.12 -26.85
CA VAL A 37 11.41 -5.87 -25.69
C VAL A 37 10.10 -6.58 -25.98
N MET A 38 9.15 -5.92 -26.65
CA MET A 38 7.90 -6.54 -27.09
C MET A 38 8.15 -7.68 -28.07
N ALA A 39 9.04 -7.49 -29.05
CA ALA A 39 9.37 -8.53 -30.03
C ALA A 39 9.95 -9.77 -29.35
N LYS A 40 10.81 -9.61 -28.32
CA LYS A 40 11.33 -10.72 -27.52
C LYS A 40 10.22 -11.56 -26.90
N TYR A 41 9.20 -10.94 -26.30
CA TYR A 41 8.07 -11.67 -25.71
C TYR A 41 7.13 -12.28 -26.74
N ILE A 42 6.81 -11.55 -27.82
CA ILE A 42 5.81 -11.98 -28.79
C ILE A 42 6.34 -13.13 -29.67
N PHE A 43 7.57 -13.03 -30.15
CA PHE A 43 8.11 -13.98 -31.14
C PHE A 43 9.01 -15.05 -30.53
N LEU A 44 9.78 -14.70 -29.49
CA LEU A 44 10.80 -15.59 -28.95
C LEU A 44 10.40 -16.23 -27.62
N GLY A 45 9.40 -15.68 -26.91
CA GLY A 45 9.00 -16.16 -25.59
C GLY A 45 10.12 -16.11 -24.54
N ASN A 46 11.28 -15.55 -24.89
CA ASN A 46 12.48 -15.49 -24.05
C ASN A 46 13.19 -14.14 -24.24
N VAL A 47 13.51 -13.49 -23.13
CA VAL A 47 14.15 -12.16 -23.10
C VAL A 47 15.65 -12.23 -23.45
N GLU A 48 16.27 -13.39 -23.34
CA GLU A 48 17.70 -13.57 -23.59
C GLU A 48 18.05 -13.61 -25.09
N LEU A 49 17.08 -13.90 -25.94
CA LEU A 49 17.26 -13.94 -27.40
C LEU A 49 17.06 -12.56 -28.01
N ASN A 50 17.81 -12.21 -29.00
CA ASN A 50 17.65 -10.96 -29.74
C ASN A 50 16.72 -11.19 -30.94
N PRO A 51 15.64 -10.38 -31.07
CA PRO A 51 14.74 -10.46 -32.21
C PRO A 51 15.44 -9.94 -33.50
N SER A 52 14.98 -10.41 -34.64
CA SER A 52 15.41 -9.88 -35.91
C SER A 52 14.89 -8.46 -36.15
N ASN A 53 15.59 -7.70 -37.01
CA ASN A 53 15.13 -6.35 -37.35
C ASN A 53 13.71 -6.35 -37.96
N GLU A 54 13.34 -7.40 -38.67
CA GLU A 54 12.02 -7.58 -39.28
C GLU A 54 10.94 -7.74 -38.18
N GLU A 55 11.20 -8.55 -37.15
CA GLU A 55 10.30 -8.75 -36.02
C GLU A 55 10.09 -7.46 -35.23
N VAL A 56 11.16 -6.70 -35.02
CA VAL A 56 11.08 -5.38 -34.35
C VAL A 56 10.25 -4.40 -35.19
N GLN A 57 10.44 -4.37 -36.49
CA GLN A 57 9.69 -3.49 -37.39
C GLN A 57 8.19 -3.83 -37.41
N LEU A 58 7.86 -5.13 -37.48
CA LEU A 58 6.46 -5.59 -37.40
C LEU A 58 5.77 -5.15 -36.07
N VAL A 59 6.51 -5.17 -34.98
CA VAL A 59 5.98 -4.68 -33.69
C VAL A 59 5.78 -3.17 -33.72
N LYS A 60 6.73 -2.40 -34.27
CA LYS A 60 6.59 -0.94 -34.39
C LYS A 60 5.35 -0.55 -35.18
N GLU A 61 5.13 -1.18 -36.33
CA GLU A 61 3.97 -0.94 -37.18
C GLU A 61 2.66 -1.36 -36.50
N LYS A 62 2.63 -2.56 -35.90
CA LYS A 62 1.42 -3.11 -35.27
C LYS A 62 0.94 -2.31 -34.06
N PHE A 63 1.86 -1.72 -33.30
CA PHE A 63 1.57 -1.01 -32.06
C PHE A 63 1.76 0.52 -32.16
N ASP A 64 1.90 1.04 -33.39
CA ASP A 64 2.06 2.48 -33.67
C ASP A 64 3.22 3.13 -32.88
N LEU A 65 4.29 2.41 -32.61
CA LEU A 65 5.42 2.89 -31.80
C LEU A 65 6.31 3.91 -32.56
N ASP A 66 6.13 4.05 -33.87
CA ASP A 66 6.82 5.05 -34.68
C ASP A 66 6.22 6.45 -34.56
N ARG A 67 5.07 6.59 -33.91
CA ARG A 67 4.45 7.90 -33.66
C ARG A 67 5.25 8.70 -32.63
N SER A 68 5.05 10.03 -32.63
CA SER A 68 5.66 10.88 -31.62
C SER A 68 5.20 10.47 -30.21
N LEU A 69 6.07 10.59 -29.19
CA LEU A 69 5.77 10.23 -27.80
C LEU A 69 4.53 10.93 -27.25
N LEU A 70 4.29 12.18 -27.66
CA LEU A 70 3.08 12.93 -27.28
C LEU A 70 1.82 12.29 -27.87
N SER A 71 1.87 11.79 -29.12
CA SER A 71 0.74 11.09 -29.74
C SER A 71 0.47 9.75 -29.06
N GLN A 72 1.52 9.00 -28.70
CA GLN A 72 1.39 7.75 -27.96
C GLN A 72 0.78 7.99 -26.57
N TYR A 73 1.26 9.02 -25.85
CA TYR A 73 0.69 9.40 -24.54
C TYR A 73 -0.78 9.79 -24.65
N TYR A 74 -1.15 10.62 -25.64
CA TYR A 74 -2.53 11.04 -25.83
C TYR A 74 -3.44 9.86 -26.15
N SER A 75 -3.00 8.95 -27.04
CA SER A 75 -3.75 7.74 -27.35
C SER A 75 -3.92 6.84 -26.13
N TRP A 76 -2.85 6.61 -25.37
CA TRP A 76 -2.92 5.84 -24.12
C TRP A 76 -3.85 6.48 -23.09
N ALA A 77 -3.74 7.79 -22.85
CA ALA A 77 -4.57 8.50 -21.91
C ALA A 77 -6.06 8.47 -22.27
N THR A 78 -6.39 8.63 -23.55
CA THR A 78 -7.79 8.54 -24.04
C THR A 78 -8.34 7.13 -23.86
N ASN A 79 -7.58 6.09 -24.16
CA ASN A 79 -7.99 4.70 -23.96
C ASN A 79 -8.17 4.38 -22.47
N ALA A 80 -7.26 4.84 -21.61
CA ALA A 80 -7.35 4.67 -20.17
C ALA A 80 -8.64 5.32 -19.59
N PHE A 81 -9.05 6.48 -20.10
CA PHE A 81 -10.32 7.11 -19.73
C PHE A 81 -11.56 6.26 -20.07
N HIS A 82 -11.46 5.39 -21.08
CA HIS A 82 -12.52 4.45 -21.45
C HIS A 82 -12.37 3.07 -20.76
N GLY A 83 -11.39 2.94 -19.84
CA GLY A 83 -11.12 1.71 -19.10
C GLY A 83 -10.23 0.71 -19.83
N ASP A 84 -9.68 1.09 -20.99
CA ASP A 84 -8.69 0.27 -21.69
C ASP A 84 -7.27 0.72 -21.32
N LEU A 85 -6.64 -0.07 -20.43
CA LEU A 85 -5.26 0.14 -20.00
C LEU A 85 -4.24 -0.54 -20.92
N GLY A 86 -4.69 -1.13 -22.03
CA GLY A 86 -3.87 -1.90 -22.95
C GLY A 86 -3.69 -3.36 -22.53
N ARG A 87 -2.73 -4.02 -23.16
CA ARG A 87 -2.39 -5.42 -22.95
C ARG A 87 -0.96 -5.59 -22.47
N SER A 88 -0.75 -6.50 -21.54
CA SER A 88 0.59 -6.92 -21.11
C SER A 88 1.43 -7.41 -22.28
N TYR A 89 2.66 -6.95 -22.38
CA TYR A 89 3.60 -7.45 -23.38
C TYR A 89 4.01 -8.90 -23.12
N LYS A 90 4.06 -9.29 -21.83
CA LYS A 90 4.50 -10.61 -21.40
C LYS A 90 3.41 -11.67 -21.53
N THR A 91 2.20 -11.36 -21.06
CA THR A 91 1.09 -12.34 -20.95
C THR A 91 0.07 -12.21 -22.05
N ASN A 92 0.07 -11.07 -22.78
CA ASN A 92 -0.96 -10.66 -23.74
C ASN A 92 -2.38 -10.55 -23.14
N ALA A 93 -2.50 -10.59 -21.80
CA ALA A 93 -3.77 -10.39 -21.10
C ALA A 93 -4.11 -8.89 -20.99
N PRO A 94 -5.40 -8.52 -20.87
CA PRO A 94 -5.79 -7.14 -20.57
C PRO A 94 -5.21 -6.70 -19.21
N VAL A 95 -4.57 -5.53 -19.18
CA VAL A 95 -3.92 -4.99 -17.97
C VAL A 95 -4.91 -4.83 -16.82
N LEU A 96 -6.11 -4.33 -17.10
CA LEU A 96 -7.15 -4.16 -16.09
C LEU A 96 -7.52 -5.49 -15.42
N GLU A 97 -7.62 -6.56 -16.20
CA GLU A 97 -7.93 -7.90 -15.67
C GLU A 97 -6.81 -8.40 -14.74
N GLU A 98 -5.55 -8.22 -15.14
CA GLU A 98 -4.40 -8.58 -14.31
C GLU A 98 -4.37 -7.84 -12.97
N ILE A 99 -4.74 -6.56 -12.97
CA ILE A 99 -4.86 -5.74 -11.76
C ILE A 99 -6.02 -6.24 -10.89
N LEU A 100 -7.21 -6.42 -11.48
CA LEU A 100 -8.41 -6.83 -10.74
C LEU A 100 -8.29 -8.21 -10.10
N ILE A 101 -7.58 -9.15 -10.72
CA ILE A 101 -7.31 -10.47 -10.14
C ILE A 101 -6.43 -10.35 -8.88
N ARG A 102 -5.49 -9.40 -8.85
CA ARG A 102 -4.53 -9.23 -7.74
C ARG A 102 -4.99 -8.25 -6.66
N LEU A 103 -5.89 -7.36 -7.00
CA LEU A 103 -6.43 -6.35 -6.08
C LEU A 103 -6.96 -6.92 -4.77
N PRO A 104 -7.76 -8.02 -4.76
CA PRO A 104 -8.27 -8.61 -3.53
C PRO A 104 -7.16 -9.05 -2.56
N ALA A 105 -6.03 -9.54 -3.09
CA ALA A 105 -4.90 -9.98 -2.26
C ALA A 105 -4.25 -8.79 -1.53
N THR A 106 -4.02 -7.67 -2.22
CA THR A 106 -3.48 -6.44 -1.61
C THR A 106 -4.46 -5.85 -0.59
N ILE A 107 -5.76 -5.74 -0.94
CA ILE A 107 -6.79 -5.23 -0.03
C ILE A 107 -6.89 -6.09 1.22
N THR A 108 -6.88 -7.42 1.08
CA THR A 108 -6.96 -8.34 2.21
C THR A 108 -5.78 -8.14 3.16
N LEU A 109 -4.57 -8.04 2.63
CA LEU A 109 -3.37 -7.81 3.42
C LEU A 109 -3.43 -6.47 4.18
N ALA A 110 -3.77 -5.38 3.48
CA ALA A 110 -3.89 -4.06 4.07
C ALA A 110 -5.00 -3.99 5.13
N LEU A 111 -6.17 -4.56 4.84
CA LEU A 111 -7.31 -4.57 5.76
C LEU A 111 -6.99 -5.32 7.05
N ILE A 112 -6.40 -6.52 6.95
CA ILE A 112 -6.05 -7.30 8.14
C ILE A 112 -4.93 -6.61 8.94
N ALA A 113 -3.96 -5.97 8.29
CA ALA A 113 -2.93 -5.19 8.96
C ALA A 113 -3.52 -3.99 9.73
N VAL A 114 -4.49 -3.28 9.14
CA VAL A 114 -5.23 -2.21 9.82
C VAL A 114 -6.04 -2.73 10.99
N LEU A 115 -6.77 -3.83 10.80
CA LEU A 115 -7.54 -4.45 11.89
C LEU A 115 -6.63 -4.88 13.05
N MET A 116 -5.50 -5.49 12.75
CA MET A 116 -4.48 -5.82 13.77
C MET A 116 -4.00 -4.55 14.51
N SER A 117 -3.72 -3.48 13.75
CA SER A 117 -3.26 -2.23 14.35
C SER A 117 -4.27 -1.59 15.28
N LEU A 118 -5.56 -1.67 14.96
CA LEU A 118 -6.64 -1.21 15.83
C LEU A 118 -6.79 -2.11 17.08
N LEU A 119 -6.81 -3.43 16.88
CA LEU A 119 -7.01 -4.40 17.95
C LEU A 119 -5.86 -4.39 18.98
N ILE A 120 -4.65 -4.05 18.57
CA ILE A 120 -3.48 -4.00 19.45
C ILE A 120 -3.16 -2.55 19.86
N GLY A 121 -3.10 -1.63 18.90
CA GLY A 121 -2.65 -0.27 19.12
C GLY A 121 -3.61 0.54 19.99
N MET A 122 -4.94 0.44 19.78
CA MET A 122 -5.90 1.17 20.60
C MET A 122 -5.89 0.73 22.07
N PRO A 123 -6.00 -0.56 22.43
CA PRO A 123 -5.93 -0.98 23.83
C PRO A 123 -4.62 -0.57 24.52
N LEU A 124 -3.49 -0.73 23.84
CA LEU A 124 -2.20 -0.32 24.38
C LEU A 124 -2.10 1.21 24.55
N GLY A 125 -2.65 1.99 23.62
CA GLY A 125 -2.69 3.45 23.70
C GLY A 125 -3.58 3.94 24.86
N ILE A 126 -4.74 3.33 25.06
CA ILE A 126 -5.62 3.60 26.19
C ILE A 126 -4.92 3.25 27.51
N LEU A 127 -4.31 2.07 27.57
CA LEU A 127 -3.59 1.61 28.78
C LEU A 127 -2.45 2.57 29.14
N ALA A 128 -1.69 3.02 28.13
CA ALA A 128 -0.62 4.01 28.33
C ALA A 128 -1.16 5.37 28.80
N ALA A 129 -2.32 5.81 28.28
CA ALA A 129 -2.96 7.04 28.71
C ALA A 129 -3.49 6.97 30.15
N VAL A 130 -4.16 5.87 30.52
CA VAL A 130 -4.71 5.65 31.88
C VAL A 130 -3.59 5.57 32.91
N LYS A 131 -2.48 4.92 32.56
CA LYS A 131 -1.32 4.79 33.45
C LYS A 131 -0.21 5.79 33.06
N GLN A 132 -0.58 7.02 32.77
CA GLN A 132 0.35 8.08 32.40
C GLN A 132 1.52 8.21 33.38
N ASN A 133 2.75 8.36 32.86
CA ASN A 133 4.00 8.46 33.61
C ASN A 133 4.38 7.23 34.46
N SER A 134 3.75 6.08 34.22
CA SER A 134 4.13 4.80 34.84
C SER A 134 5.10 4.01 33.96
N THR A 135 5.69 2.93 34.52
CA THR A 135 6.51 1.98 33.77
C THR A 135 5.74 1.38 32.58
N THR A 136 4.44 1.14 32.73
CA THR A 136 3.59 0.65 31.63
C THR A 136 3.54 1.66 30.47
N ASP A 137 3.38 2.95 30.75
CA ASP A 137 3.38 4.01 29.74
C ASP A 137 4.72 4.09 29.02
N TYR A 138 5.82 4.03 29.76
CA TYR A 138 7.15 4.06 29.16
C TYR A 138 7.43 2.81 28.30
N LEU A 139 7.02 1.62 28.75
CA LEU A 139 7.17 0.39 27.95
C LEU A 139 6.34 0.44 26.66
N CYS A 140 5.08 0.84 26.74
CA CYS A 140 4.23 1.04 25.56
C CYS A 140 4.84 2.06 24.60
N SER A 141 5.33 3.19 25.11
CA SER A 141 5.95 4.22 24.28
C SER A 141 7.25 3.73 23.64
N ALA A 142 8.08 2.99 24.36
CA ALA A 142 9.33 2.42 23.86
C ALA A 142 9.06 1.38 22.76
N THR A 143 8.10 0.48 22.95
CA THR A 143 7.72 -0.51 21.91
C THR A 143 7.16 0.16 20.66
N ALA A 144 6.41 1.26 20.79
CA ALA A 144 5.95 2.03 19.64
C ALA A 144 7.11 2.68 18.89
N VAL A 145 8.06 3.29 19.60
CA VAL A 145 9.24 3.89 18.95
C VAL A 145 10.03 2.81 18.20
N LEU A 146 10.27 1.65 18.81
CA LEU A 146 10.91 0.52 18.13
C LEU A 146 10.14 0.09 16.88
N GLY A 147 8.82 -0.06 16.97
CA GLY A 147 7.99 -0.48 15.85
C GLY A 147 8.01 0.48 14.66
N ILE A 148 8.09 1.80 14.88
CA ILE A 148 8.20 2.81 13.81
C ILE A 148 9.63 2.87 13.26
N SER A 149 10.64 2.66 14.10
CA SER A 149 12.04 2.81 13.71
C SER A 149 12.57 1.65 12.88
N MET A 150 11.94 0.49 12.94
CA MET A 150 12.37 -0.68 12.17
C MET A 150 11.88 -0.61 10.71
N PRO A 151 12.78 -0.68 9.71
CA PRO A 151 12.37 -0.79 8.33
C PRO A 151 11.55 -2.07 8.10
N ASN A 152 10.41 -1.96 7.40
CA ASN A 152 9.51 -3.09 7.17
C ASN A 152 10.20 -4.29 6.52
N PHE A 153 11.09 -4.06 5.54
CA PHE A 153 11.82 -5.16 4.89
C PHE A 153 12.75 -5.91 5.88
N TRP A 154 13.38 -5.19 6.79
CA TRP A 154 14.27 -5.79 7.79
C TRP A 154 13.46 -6.61 8.81
N LEU A 155 12.33 -6.07 9.28
CA LEU A 155 11.40 -6.80 10.13
C LEU A 155 10.89 -8.07 9.45
N ALA A 156 10.51 -7.99 8.15
CA ALA A 156 10.10 -9.16 7.37
C ALA A 156 11.15 -10.27 7.41
N LEU A 157 12.40 -9.93 7.10
CA LEU A 157 13.50 -10.91 7.07
C LEU A 157 13.76 -11.50 8.47
N LEU A 158 13.71 -10.70 9.52
CA LEU A 158 13.84 -11.20 10.90
C LEU A 158 12.72 -12.17 11.27
N LEU A 159 11.47 -11.83 10.94
CA LEU A 159 10.33 -12.69 11.22
C LEU A 159 10.41 -14.01 10.43
N ILE A 160 10.82 -13.97 9.18
CA ILE A 160 11.08 -15.19 8.38
C ILE A 160 12.16 -16.03 9.05
N MET A 161 13.29 -15.42 9.42
CA MET A 161 14.41 -16.13 10.04
C MET A 161 14.00 -16.82 11.34
N VAL A 162 13.25 -16.12 12.20
CA VAL A 162 12.84 -16.66 13.50
C VAL A 162 11.69 -17.64 13.37
N PHE A 163 10.57 -17.21 12.76
CA PHE A 163 9.32 -17.98 12.81
C PHE A 163 9.20 -19.04 11.72
N SER A 164 9.81 -18.81 10.54
CA SER A 164 9.73 -19.79 9.45
C SER A 164 10.92 -20.74 9.45
N LEU A 165 12.14 -20.23 9.56
CA LEU A 165 13.33 -21.06 9.41
C LEU A 165 13.74 -21.73 10.74
N ALA A 166 13.83 -20.97 11.84
CA ALA A 166 14.28 -21.52 13.13
C ALA A 166 13.17 -22.29 13.84
N LEU A 167 11.99 -21.70 14.01
CA LEU A 167 10.87 -22.30 14.75
C LEU A 167 9.94 -23.15 13.89
N LYS A 168 9.96 -23.00 12.57
CA LYS A 168 9.12 -23.73 11.60
C LYS A 168 7.62 -23.63 11.87
N LEU A 169 7.17 -22.49 12.41
CA LEU A 169 5.78 -22.23 12.79
C LEU A 169 4.92 -21.68 11.64
N THR A 170 5.56 -21.02 10.67
CA THR A 170 4.88 -20.37 9.55
C THR A 170 5.59 -20.68 8.24
N PRO A 171 4.87 -20.64 7.09
CA PRO A 171 5.52 -20.70 5.79
C PRO A 171 6.46 -19.51 5.57
N THR A 172 7.52 -19.73 4.78
CA THR A 172 8.52 -18.68 4.47
C THR A 172 7.95 -17.67 3.48
N ILE A 173 7.33 -18.17 2.40
CA ILE A 173 6.79 -17.40 1.27
C ILE A 173 5.55 -18.08 0.70
N GLY A 174 4.81 -17.37 -0.13
CA GLY A 174 3.70 -17.92 -0.91
C GLY A 174 2.34 -17.39 -0.49
N TYR A 175 1.31 -17.93 -1.12
CA TYR A 175 -0.09 -17.57 -0.93
C TYR A 175 -0.89 -18.84 -0.66
N GLY A 176 -1.75 -18.78 0.37
CA GLY A 176 -2.51 -19.96 0.76
C GLY A 176 -3.41 -19.70 1.96
N GLY A 177 -3.45 -20.60 2.91
CA GLY A 177 -4.26 -20.48 4.12
C GLY A 177 -3.82 -19.36 5.07
N PRO A 178 -4.48 -19.23 6.25
CA PRO A 178 -4.22 -18.17 7.22
C PRO A 178 -2.76 -18.08 7.70
N SER A 179 -2.03 -19.19 7.70
CA SER A 179 -0.62 -19.22 8.11
C SER A 179 0.28 -18.36 7.23
N HIS A 180 -0.04 -18.20 5.92
CA HIS A 180 0.72 -17.35 5.00
C HIS A 180 0.47 -15.85 5.23
N LEU A 181 -0.64 -15.49 5.90
CA LEU A 181 -0.98 -14.11 6.23
C LEU A 181 -0.26 -13.57 7.47
N ILE A 182 0.13 -14.44 8.39
CA ILE A 182 0.62 -14.02 9.72
C ILE A 182 1.83 -13.08 9.60
N LEU A 183 2.91 -13.53 8.96
CA LEU A 183 4.13 -12.73 8.87
C LEU A 183 3.97 -11.46 8.02
N PRO A 184 3.37 -11.51 6.83
CA PRO A 184 3.08 -10.29 6.05
C PRO A 184 2.25 -9.26 6.83
N VAL A 185 1.18 -9.70 7.50
CA VAL A 185 0.30 -8.82 8.30
C VAL A 185 1.05 -8.22 9.48
N VAL A 186 1.80 -9.02 10.25
CA VAL A 186 2.60 -8.53 11.38
C VAL A 186 3.63 -7.52 10.90
N THR A 187 4.31 -7.81 9.80
CA THR A 187 5.32 -6.90 9.24
C THR A 187 4.69 -5.57 8.82
N LEU A 188 3.63 -5.63 8.02
CA LEU A 188 2.97 -4.43 7.47
C LEU A 188 2.28 -3.62 8.58
N GLY A 189 1.64 -4.31 9.53
CA GLY A 189 0.85 -3.68 10.58
C GLY A 189 1.65 -3.18 11.78
N THR A 190 2.92 -3.56 11.96
CA THR A 190 3.70 -3.15 13.15
C THR A 190 3.88 -1.63 13.24
N ALA A 191 4.31 -0.99 12.17
CA ALA A 191 4.48 0.47 12.12
C ALA A 191 3.14 1.19 12.35
N THR A 192 2.08 0.74 11.67
CA THR A 192 0.73 1.29 11.82
C THR A 192 0.19 1.10 13.24
N THR A 193 0.43 -0.07 13.87
CA THR A 193 0.08 -0.32 15.28
C THR A 193 0.74 0.70 16.21
N ALA A 194 2.00 1.00 15.98
CA ALA A 194 2.73 1.97 16.78
C ALA A 194 2.19 3.40 16.60
N VAL A 195 1.83 3.79 15.36
CA VAL A 195 1.19 5.08 15.07
C VAL A 195 -0.17 5.18 15.76
N VAL A 196 -1.04 4.16 15.59
CA VAL A 196 -2.37 4.09 16.22
C VAL A 196 -2.26 4.16 17.75
N MET A 197 -1.32 3.42 18.34
CA MET A 197 -1.11 3.43 19.80
C MET A 197 -0.73 4.82 20.30
N ARG A 198 0.23 5.49 19.68
CA ARG A 198 0.67 6.85 20.06
C ARG A 198 -0.44 7.87 19.89
N LEU A 199 -1.18 7.81 18.80
CA LEU A 199 -2.30 8.72 18.55
C LEU A 199 -3.42 8.47 19.56
N THR A 200 -3.77 7.21 19.84
CA THR A 200 -4.78 6.86 20.84
C THR A 200 -4.39 7.37 22.23
N ARG A 201 -3.11 7.21 22.60
CA ARG A 201 -2.60 7.74 23.87
C ARG A 201 -2.75 9.26 23.95
N SER A 202 -2.27 9.99 22.94
CA SER A 202 -2.32 11.46 22.94
C SER A 202 -3.75 12.00 22.93
N SER A 203 -4.61 11.45 22.06
CA SER A 203 -6.02 11.87 21.97
C SER A 203 -6.79 11.56 23.25
N THR A 204 -6.54 10.40 23.88
CA THR A 204 -7.16 10.07 25.16
C THR A 204 -6.73 11.04 26.26
N LEU A 205 -5.44 11.36 26.37
CA LEU A 205 -4.94 12.33 27.35
C LEU A 205 -5.49 13.74 27.13
N GLU A 206 -5.61 14.18 25.87
CA GLU A 206 -6.18 15.47 25.52
C GLU A 206 -7.65 15.56 25.94
N VAL A 207 -8.44 14.56 25.59
CA VAL A 207 -9.88 14.50 25.96
C VAL A 207 -10.07 14.45 27.48
N MET A 208 -9.24 13.68 28.19
CA MET A 208 -9.33 13.55 29.68
C MET A 208 -9.04 14.87 30.41
N ARG A 209 -8.46 15.87 29.77
CA ARG A 209 -8.18 17.21 30.31
C ARG A 209 -9.30 18.22 30.06
N GLN A 210 -10.32 17.87 29.27
CA GLN A 210 -11.42 18.77 28.89
C GLN A 210 -12.36 19.05 30.09
N ASP A 211 -12.99 20.24 30.12
CA ASP A 211 -13.83 20.68 31.21
C ASP A 211 -15.08 19.81 31.42
N TYR A 212 -15.64 19.25 30.33
CA TYR A 212 -16.81 18.35 30.48
C TYR A 212 -16.43 17.03 31.17
N ILE A 213 -15.20 16.56 31.10
CA ILE A 213 -14.69 15.42 31.87
C ILE A 213 -14.55 15.79 33.33
N ARG A 214 -14.08 17.01 33.64
CA ARG A 214 -14.04 17.50 35.03
C ARG A 214 -15.43 17.58 35.61
N THR A 215 -16.40 18.07 34.85
CA THR A 215 -17.81 18.11 35.24
C THR A 215 -18.38 16.71 35.49
N ALA A 216 -18.08 15.74 34.62
CA ALA A 216 -18.52 14.36 34.79
C ALA A 216 -17.95 13.73 36.09
N ARG A 217 -16.68 13.97 36.39
CA ARG A 217 -16.08 13.57 37.70
C ARG A 217 -16.74 14.24 38.87
N GLY A 218 -17.04 15.55 38.78
CA GLY A 218 -17.74 16.29 39.82
C GLY A 218 -19.17 15.77 40.12
N LYS A 219 -19.80 15.14 39.11
CA LYS A 219 -21.11 14.46 39.26
C LYS A 219 -21.00 13.06 39.85
N GLY A 220 -19.80 12.58 40.20
CA GLY A 220 -19.58 11.27 40.80
C GLY A 220 -19.59 10.08 39.84
N LEU A 221 -19.46 10.31 38.53
CA LEU A 221 -19.37 9.20 37.58
C LEU A 221 -18.05 8.42 37.75
N ASP A 222 -18.14 7.09 37.64
CA ASP A 222 -16.98 6.22 37.75
C ASP A 222 -15.97 6.46 36.60
N HIS A 223 -14.70 6.24 36.88
CA HIS A 223 -13.61 6.44 35.93
C HIS A 223 -13.79 5.63 34.63
N ARG A 224 -14.34 4.41 34.75
CA ARG A 224 -14.63 3.54 33.62
C ARG A 224 -15.73 4.12 32.72
N ASP A 225 -16.79 4.64 33.30
CA ASP A 225 -17.90 5.23 32.55
C ASP A 225 -17.47 6.51 31.85
N ILE A 226 -16.68 7.34 32.51
CA ILE A 226 -16.06 8.52 31.90
C ILE A 226 -15.18 8.11 30.69
N MET A 227 -14.37 7.08 30.85
CA MET A 227 -13.47 6.62 29.79
C MET A 227 -14.25 6.11 28.58
N ILE A 228 -15.21 5.18 28.78
CA ILE A 228 -15.92 4.51 27.70
C ILE A 228 -16.94 5.45 27.05
N THR A 229 -17.74 6.16 27.85
CA THR A 229 -18.89 6.90 27.34
C THR A 229 -18.52 8.32 26.88
N HIS A 230 -17.60 8.97 27.57
CA HIS A 230 -17.28 10.37 27.33
C HIS A 230 -15.93 10.59 26.63
N SER A 231 -14.88 9.82 27.02
CA SER A 231 -13.55 10.03 26.47
C SER A 231 -13.37 9.34 25.12
N MET A 232 -13.69 8.05 25.02
CA MET A 232 -13.42 7.27 23.82
C MET A 232 -14.14 7.78 22.57
N LYS A 233 -15.40 8.21 22.70
CA LYS A 233 -16.17 8.73 21.56
C LYS A 233 -15.47 9.91 20.88
N ASN A 234 -14.89 10.82 21.64
CA ASN A 234 -14.20 11.98 21.12
C ASN A 234 -12.76 11.65 20.70
N ALA A 235 -12.08 10.78 21.45
CA ALA A 235 -10.73 10.33 21.09
C ALA A 235 -10.69 9.48 19.81
N LEU A 236 -11.78 8.82 19.43
CA LEU A 236 -11.89 8.02 18.20
C LEU A 236 -11.86 8.86 16.92
N ILE A 237 -12.30 10.11 16.95
CA ILE A 237 -12.38 10.94 15.73
C ILE A 237 -11.03 11.07 15.01
N PRO A 238 -9.95 11.52 15.67
CA PRO A 238 -8.65 11.60 15.01
C PRO A 238 -8.08 10.20 14.66
N ILE A 239 -8.40 9.16 15.45
CA ILE A 239 -7.94 7.80 15.22
C ILE A 239 -8.54 7.25 13.92
N ILE A 240 -9.87 7.36 13.73
CA ILE A 240 -10.54 6.89 12.51
C ILE A 240 -10.00 7.63 11.27
N THR A 241 -9.79 8.95 11.39
CA THR A 241 -9.22 9.75 10.30
C THR A 241 -7.83 9.26 9.92
N MET A 242 -6.97 9.03 10.92
CA MET A 242 -5.60 8.53 10.69
C MET A 242 -5.60 7.12 10.11
N VAL A 243 -6.45 6.24 10.60
CA VAL A 243 -6.60 4.86 10.07
C VAL A 243 -7.01 4.86 8.61
N GLY A 244 -7.91 5.76 8.20
CA GLY A 244 -8.27 5.92 6.80
C GLY A 244 -7.10 6.37 5.92
N LEU A 245 -6.27 7.28 6.40
CA LEU A 245 -5.05 7.70 5.70
C LEU A 245 -4.01 6.58 5.65
N GLU A 246 -3.81 5.88 6.77
CA GLU A 246 -2.89 4.73 6.85
C GLU A 246 -3.31 3.59 5.91
N PHE A 247 -4.61 3.32 5.77
CA PHE A 247 -5.08 2.31 4.82
C PHE A 247 -4.65 2.63 3.39
N GLY A 248 -4.82 3.88 2.94
CA GLY A 248 -4.32 4.32 1.63
C GLY A 248 -2.79 4.19 1.51
N HIS A 249 -2.05 4.55 2.57
CA HIS A 249 -0.60 4.38 2.61
C HIS A 249 -0.16 2.92 2.54
N LEU A 250 -0.89 2.03 3.23
CA LEU A 250 -0.60 0.59 3.21
C LEU A 250 -0.83 -0.04 1.83
N LEU A 251 -1.81 0.42 1.06
CA LEU A 251 -2.02 -0.05 -0.31
C LEU A 251 -0.80 0.23 -1.20
N GLY A 252 -0.21 1.43 -1.08
CA GLY A 252 1.03 1.76 -1.79
C GLY A 252 2.29 1.14 -1.16
N GLY A 253 2.33 1.02 0.17
CA GLY A 253 3.47 0.50 0.92
C GLY A 253 3.60 -1.02 0.97
N ALA A 254 2.57 -1.75 0.53
CA ALA A 254 2.58 -3.21 0.51
C ALA A 254 3.57 -3.81 -0.52
N VAL A 255 4.04 -3.04 -1.51
CA VAL A 255 4.89 -3.51 -2.62
C VAL A 255 6.08 -4.35 -2.15
N ILE A 256 6.85 -3.83 -1.17
CA ILE A 256 8.04 -4.51 -0.65
C ILE A 256 7.65 -5.80 0.08
N ILE A 257 6.59 -5.76 0.86
CA ILE A 257 6.12 -6.90 1.66
C ILE A 257 5.55 -7.99 0.75
N GLU A 258 4.74 -7.61 -0.24
CA GLU A 258 4.23 -8.53 -1.25
C GLU A 258 5.36 -9.23 -2.02
N THR A 259 6.44 -8.50 -2.33
CA THR A 259 7.60 -9.05 -3.02
C THR A 259 8.36 -10.02 -2.13
N ILE A 260 8.68 -9.65 -0.88
CA ILE A 260 9.45 -10.49 0.05
C ILE A 260 8.71 -11.80 0.36
N PHE A 261 7.40 -11.72 0.63
CA PHE A 261 6.61 -12.90 0.98
C PHE A 261 6.02 -13.62 -0.24
N ALA A 262 6.34 -13.20 -1.46
CA ALA A 262 5.76 -13.73 -2.70
C ALA A 262 4.21 -13.68 -2.71
N TRP A 263 3.63 -12.65 -2.08
CA TRP A 263 2.19 -12.41 -2.02
C TRP A 263 1.67 -11.92 -3.37
N PRO A 264 0.60 -12.48 -3.94
CA PRO A 264 0.16 -12.18 -5.30
C PRO A 264 -0.66 -10.90 -5.39
N GLY A 265 -0.11 -9.79 -4.90
CA GLY A 265 -0.75 -8.48 -4.90
C GLY A 265 -0.35 -7.59 -6.08
N ILE A 266 -0.91 -6.38 -6.10
CA ILE A 266 -0.67 -5.36 -7.13
C ILE A 266 0.78 -4.84 -7.07
N GLY A 267 1.32 -4.66 -5.86
CA GLY A 267 2.69 -4.19 -5.70
C GLY A 267 3.73 -5.17 -6.24
N ARG A 268 3.52 -6.46 -6.04
CA ARG A 268 4.36 -7.49 -6.66
C ARG A 268 4.20 -7.50 -8.19
N LEU A 269 2.98 -7.35 -8.70
CA LEU A 269 2.74 -7.21 -10.14
C LEU A 269 3.57 -6.05 -10.70
N LEU A 270 3.60 -4.92 -10.02
CA LEU A 270 4.38 -3.75 -10.45
C LEU A 270 5.89 -4.08 -10.54
N ILE A 271 6.48 -4.70 -9.52
CA ILE A 271 7.90 -5.07 -9.49
C ILE A 271 8.23 -6.10 -10.59
N ASP A 272 7.40 -7.12 -10.74
CA ASP A 272 7.56 -8.14 -11.77
C ASP A 272 7.49 -7.52 -13.18
N SER A 273 6.60 -6.54 -13.38
CA SER A 273 6.42 -5.83 -14.65
C SER A 273 7.57 -4.86 -14.94
N ILE A 274 8.12 -4.18 -13.92
CA ILE A 274 9.32 -3.35 -14.08
C ILE A 274 10.50 -4.22 -14.52
N SER A 275 10.69 -5.36 -13.87
CA SER A 275 11.76 -6.31 -14.21
C SER A 275 11.62 -6.88 -15.62
N ALA A 276 10.39 -7.07 -16.07
CA ALA A 276 10.05 -7.55 -17.41
C ALA A 276 9.98 -6.42 -18.46
N ARG A 277 10.07 -5.14 -18.05
CA ARG A 277 9.81 -3.97 -18.93
C ARG A 277 8.42 -4.01 -19.58
N ASP A 278 7.43 -4.51 -18.88
CA ASP A 278 6.05 -4.56 -19.35
C ASP A 278 5.35 -3.20 -19.12
N ILE A 279 5.59 -2.29 -20.06
CA ILE A 279 5.19 -0.89 -19.96
C ILE A 279 3.69 -0.71 -19.71
N PRO A 280 2.76 -1.37 -20.44
CA PRO A 280 1.33 -1.20 -20.20
C PRO A 280 0.92 -1.58 -18.78
N VAL A 281 1.47 -2.67 -18.23
CA VAL A 281 1.16 -3.11 -16.87
C VAL A 281 1.72 -2.13 -15.84
N ILE A 282 2.95 -1.60 -16.05
CA ILE A 282 3.52 -0.58 -15.16
C ILE A 282 2.63 0.67 -15.16
N GLN A 283 2.28 1.20 -16.33
CA GLN A 283 1.43 2.39 -16.47
C GLN A 283 0.04 2.20 -15.85
N GLY A 284 -0.60 1.06 -16.16
CA GLY A 284 -1.91 0.72 -15.62
C GLY A 284 -1.89 0.57 -14.10
N THR A 285 -0.85 -0.07 -13.55
CA THR A 285 -0.72 -0.27 -12.10
C THR A 285 -0.46 1.04 -11.35
N VAL A 286 0.29 1.97 -11.94
CA VAL A 286 0.54 3.30 -11.33
C VAL A 286 -0.70 4.20 -11.40
N LEU A 287 -1.52 4.06 -12.43
CA LEU A 287 -2.78 4.80 -12.55
C LEU A 287 -3.82 4.31 -11.54
N PHE A 288 -3.83 3.00 -11.24
CA PHE A 288 -4.80 2.33 -10.38
C PHE A 288 -4.50 2.54 -8.89
#